data_56606de8cf223d42b7aa9cbe87a0cfe8
#
_entry.id   56606de8cf223d42b7aa9cbe87a0cfe8
#
_cell.length_a   1.000
_cell.length_b   1.000
_cell.length_c   1.000
_cell.angle_alpha   90.00
_cell.angle_beta   90.00
_cell.angle_gamma   90.00
#
_symmetry.space_group_name_H-M   'P 1'
#
loop_
_entity.id
_entity.type
_entity.pdbx_description
1 polymer ?
#
loop_
_entity_poly.entity_id
_entity_poly.type
_entity_poly.pdbx_seq_one_letter_code
_entity_poly.pdbx_strand_id
1 'polypeptide(L)'
;GFLSAKGITAEPAFWWSGMKNPELQLMVYGENIASFRPSVSYPGVKLKSSVALESPNYLLVYLDVENAQPGSFDITFTKDKKQIKMPYELKARKKDACKIKGFDSSDVLYLIMPDRFANGDPSNDNLVMKTTYKTDRNDPSARHGGDLAGIEKHLDYIEDLGVTAIWLNPVLENDMQGGSYHGYATTNYYRVDPRFGTNEDYVRLIDKTHAKGMRVVMDMIFNHCGSDHIWMKDVPSKDWFNNLDKYVETSHVKEVYFDPYASEYDTKRMVDGWFVPSMPDLNQRNPHVATYLIQNSIWWIEYSGVDGIRQDTYPYADYKMMVDWCNAIYREYPDY
;
A
#
# COMPACT_ATOMS: atom_id res chain seq x y z
N GLY A 1 3.87 16.61 -2.63
CA GLY A 1 2.86 17.03 -1.66
C GLY A 1 1.48 16.73 -2.17
N PHE A 2 0.67 16.03 -1.38
CA PHE A 2 -0.72 15.76 -1.74
C PHE A 2 -1.51 17.06 -1.64
N LEU A 3 -2.12 17.50 -2.74
CA LEU A 3 -3.03 18.64 -2.74
C LEU A 3 -4.32 18.22 -2.02
N SER A 4 -4.42 18.60 -0.76
CA SER A 4 -5.63 18.44 0.03
C SER A 4 -6.55 19.63 -0.27
N ALA A 5 -7.73 19.37 -0.82
CA ALA A 5 -8.82 20.33 -0.83
C ALA A 5 -9.39 20.39 0.59
N LYS A 6 -9.12 21.44 1.33
CA LYS A 6 -9.70 21.74 2.65
C LYS A 6 -10.22 20.51 3.45
N GLY A 7 -9.30 19.65 3.92
CA GLY A 7 -9.65 18.52 4.78
C GLY A 7 -10.16 17.25 4.09
N ILE A 8 -10.10 17.17 2.76
CA ILE A 8 -10.44 15.98 1.98
C ILE A 8 -9.19 15.37 1.39
N THR A 9 -9.04 14.05 1.50
CA THR A 9 -7.98 13.28 0.88
C THR A 9 -8.55 12.20 -0.01
N ALA A 10 -7.82 11.78 -1.04
CA ALA A 10 -8.16 10.65 -1.88
C ALA A 10 -6.99 9.67 -1.95
N GLU A 11 -7.29 8.41 -1.96
CA GLU A 11 -6.35 7.33 -2.19
C GLU A 11 -6.81 6.46 -3.36
N PRO A 12 -5.96 6.29 -4.41
CA PRO A 12 -4.68 6.98 -4.64
C PRO A 12 -4.87 8.46 -4.94
N ALA A 13 -3.86 9.28 -4.63
CA ALA A 13 -3.92 10.74 -4.81
C ALA A 13 -3.79 11.19 -6.27
N PHE A 14 -3.31 10.31 -7.13
CA PHE A 14 -3.24 10.45 -8.58
C PHE A 14 -3.19 9.06 -9.22
N TRP A 15 -3.40 8.99 -10.53
CA TRP A 15 -3.37 7.76 -11.30
C TRP A 15 -2.73 8.01 -12.68
N TRP A 16 -2.86 7.07 -13.58
CA TRP A 16 -2.32 7.17 -14.94
C TRP A 16 -3.38 6.94 -15.99
N SER A 17 -3.27 7.63 -17.10
CA SER A 17 -4.02 7.30 -18.30
C SER A 17 -3.36 6.12 -19.02
N GLY A 18 -4.14 5.35 -19.77
CA GLY A 18 -3.64 4.25 -20.59
C GLY A 18 -3.36 2.95 -19.83
N MET A 19 -3.84 2.82 -18.59
CA MET A 19 -3.84 1.54 -17.89
C MET A 19 -4.79 0.55 -18.55
N LYS A 20 -4.43 -0.74 -18.56
CA LYS A 20 -5.29 -1.78 -19.18
C LYS A 20 -6.58 -2.00 -18.41
N ASN A 21 -6.57 -1.86 -17.08
CA ASN A 21 -7.80 -1.79 -16.33
C ASN A 21 -8.33 -0.35 -16.37
N PRO A 22 -9.48 -0.11 -17.01
CA PRO A 22 -10.02 1.25 -17.13
C PRO A 22 -10.70 1.75 -15.86
N GLU A 23 -10.97 0.88 -14.89
CA GLU A 23 -11.67 1.22 -13.67
C GLU A 23 -10.69 1.73 -12.60
N LEU A 24 -11.04 2.87 -12.01
CA LEU A 24 -10.28 3.50 -10.94
C LEU A 24 -11.18 3.71 -9.72
N GLN A 25 -10.80 3.13 -8.58
CA GLN A 25 -11.41 3.41 -7.29
C GLN A 25 -10.67 4.55 -6.62
N LEU A 26 -11.39 5.55 -6.14
CA LEU A 26 -10.88 6.55 -5.23
C LEU A 26 -11.54 6.38 -3.86
N MET A 27 -10.75 6.16 -2.83
CA MET A 27 -11.21 6.21 -1.45
C MET A 27 -11.06 7.63 -0.94
N VAL A 28 -12.17 8.35 -0.87
CA VAL A 28 -12.21 9.74 -0.42
C VAL A 28 -12.54 9.77 1.06
N TYR A 29 -11.70 10.45 1.84
CA TYR A 29 -11.87 10.64 3.28
C TYR A 29 -11.97 12.13 3.62
N GLY A 30 -12.95 12.48 4.41
CA GLY A 30 -13.15 13.83 4.93
C GLY A 30 -14.43 13.90 5.74
N GLU A 31 -14.57 14.93 6.56
CA GLU A 31 -15.73 15.10 7.43
C GLU A 31 -17.05 15.11 6.63
N ASN A 32 -17.92 14.14 6.94
CA ASN A 32 -19.25 13.95 6.32
C ASN A 32 -19.24 13.82 4.78
N ILE A 33 -18.13 13.45 4.17
CA ILE A 33 -18.03 13.36 2.71
C ILE A 33 -19.00 12.35 2.10
N ALA A 34 -19.40 11.32 2.85
CA ALA A 34 -20.35 10.31 2.40
C ALA A 34 -21.73 10.89 2.01
N SER A 35 -22.09 12.06 2.54
CA SER A 35 -23.35 12.73 2.22
C SER A 35 -23.32 13.62 0.97
N PHE A 36 -22.14 13.75 0.34
CA PHE A 36 -21.96 14.53 -0.88
C PHE A 36 -22.10 13.65 -2.13
N ARG A 37 -22.49 14.27 -3.24
CA ARG A 37 -22.56 13.63 -4.56
C ARG A 37 -21.35 14.05 -5.39
N PRO A 38 -20.52 13.08 -5.85
CA PRO A 38 -19.42 13.39 -6.72
C PRO A 38 -19.89 13.64 -8.15
N SER A 39 -19.18 14.50 -8.85
CA SER A 39 -19.31 14.71 -10.28
C SER A 39 -17.94 15.03 -10.89
N VAL A 40 -17.76 14.71 -12.15
CA VAL A 40 -16.54 14.96 -12.91
C VAL A 40 -16.89 15.39 -14.31
N SER A 41 -16.13 16.37 -14.82
CA SER A 41 -16.24 16.84 -16.20
C SER A 41 -14.84 16.97 -16.79
N TYR A 42 -14.39 15.89 -17.40
CA TYR A 42 -13.10 15.81 -18.09
C TYR A 42 -13.24 14.83 -19.26
N PRO A 43 -12.76 15.16 -20.49
CA PRO A 43 -12.88 14.27 -21.63
C PRO A 43 -12.29 12.89 -21.37
N GLY A 44 -13.09 11.85 -21.59
CA GLY A 44 -12.68 10.45 -21.40
C GLY A 44 -12.77 9.92 -19.98
N VAL A 45 -13.13 10.75 -19.00
CA VAL A 45 -13.44 10.30 -17.63
C VAL A 45 -14.93 10.25 -17.40
N LYS A 46 -15.43 9.12 -16.91
CA LYS A 46 -16.84 8.93 -16.58
C LYS A 46 -16.98 8.48 -15.13
N LEU A 47 -17.92 9.09 -14.40
CA LEU A 47 -18.34 8.57 -13.11
C LEU A 47 -19.18 7.33 -13.32
N LYS A 48 -18.70 6.18 -12.82
CA LYS A 48 -19.46 4.91 -12.86
C LYS A 48 -20.43 4.80 -11.70
N SER A 49 -19.93 5.02 -10.50
CA SER A 49 -20.72 4.93 -9.27
C SER A 49 -20.02 5.62 -8.12
N SER A 50 -20.77 5.85 -7.05
CA SER A 50 -20.21 6.24 -5.76
C SER A 50 -20.87 5.42 -4.66
N VAL A 51 -20.11 5.08 -3.63
CA VAL A 51 -20.55 4.27 -2.51
C VAL A 51 -20.24 4.99 -1.21
N ALA A 52 -21.28 5.45 -0.52
CA ALA A 52 -21.16 5.94 0.85
C ALA A 52 -20.96 4.73 1.76
N LEU A 53 -19.87 4.74 2.54
CA LEU A 53 -19.60 3.68 3.51
C LEU A 53 -20.40 3.91 4.81
N GLU A 54 -20.34 2.98 5.75
CA GLU A 54 -21.07 3.12 7.01
C GLU A 54 -20.56 4.30 7.86
N SER A 55 -19.23 4.53 7.86
CA SER A 55 -18.72 5.79 8.41
C SER A 55 -19.10 6.96 7.50
N PRO A 56 -19.65 8.06 8.06
CA PRO A 56 -20.02 9.24 7.28
C PRO A 56 -18.82 9.94 6.62
N ASN A 57 -17.59 9.56 6.96
CA ASN A 57 -16.36 10.21 6.53
C ASN A 57 -15.69 9.53 5.34
N TYR A 58 -16.27 8.46 4.78
CA TYR A 58 -15.73 7.76 3.63
C TYR A 58 -16.73 7.71 2.47
N LEU A 59 -16.25 8.08 1.30
CA LEU A 59 -16.96 7.95 0.03
C LEU A 59 -16.04 7.27 -0.98
N LEU A 60 -16.47 6.14 -1.53
CA LEU A 60 -15.78 5.52 -2.67
C LEU A 60 -16.32 6.11 -3.96
N VAL A 61 -15.43 6.53 -4.83
CA VAL A 61 -15.74 7.05 -6.17
C VAL A 61 -15.13 6.12 -7.19
N TYR A 62 -15.94 5.53 -8.05
CA TYR A 62 -15.52 4.65 -9.14
C TYR A 62 -15.60 5.41 -10.46
N LEU A 63 -14.45 5.53 -11.11
CA LEU A 63 -14.31 6.21 -12.40
C LEU A 63 -13.97 5.20 -13.50
N ASP A 64 -14.45 5.45 -14.71
CA ASP A 64 -13.93 4.87 -15.92
C ASP A 64 -13.01 5.91 -16.58
N VAL A 65 -11.76 5.54 -16.81
CA VAL A 65 -10.72 6.41 -17.37
C VAL A 65 -10.16 5.88 -18.69
N GLU A 66 -10.85 4.92 -19.34
CA GLU A 66 -10.38 4.21 -20.54
C GLU A 66 -9.91 5.17 -21.65
N ASN A 67 -10.70 6.20 -21.92
CA ASN A 67 -10.46 7.13 -23.02
C ASN A 67 -9.85 8.47 -22.57
N ALA A 68 -9.39 8.54 -21.32
CA ALA A 68 -8.84 9.77 -20.79
C ALA A 68 -7.38 9.98 -21.21
N GLN A 69 -7.06 11.20 -21.59
CA GLN A 69 -5.69 11.64 -21.82
C GLN A 69 -5.07 12.13 -20.50
N PRO A 70 -3.72 12.15 -20.39
CA PRO A 70 -3.06 12.77 -19.24
C PRO A 70 -3.50 14.22 -19.05
N GLY A 71 -3.72 14.60 -17.80
CA GLY A 71 -4.10 15.97 -17.43
C GLY A 71 -4.70 16.04 -16.05
N SER A 72 -5.00 17.25 -15.62
CA SER A 72 -5.59 17.55 -14.33
C SER A 72 -7.03 18.04 -14.48
N PHE A 73 -7.88 17.66 -13.55
CA PHE A 73 -9.29 18.05 -13.51
C PHE A 73 -9.79 18.07 -12.06
N ASP A 74 -10.93 18.70 -11.84
CA ASP A 74 -11.58 18.68 -10.54
C ASP A 74 -12.60 17.54 -10.44
N ILE A 75 -12.60 16.85 -9.31
CA ILE A 75 -13.72 16.07 -8.85
C ILE A 75 -14.51 16.96 -7.91
N THR A 76 -15.78 17.19 -8.22
CA THR A 76 -16.64 18.12 -7.48
C THR A 76 -17.61 17.32 -6.62
N PHE A 77 -17.64 17.63 -5.33
CA PHE A 77 -18.55 17.03 -4.37
C PHE A 77 -19.60 18.07 -3.98
N THR A 78 -20.87 17.76 -4.20
CA THR A 78 -21.99 18.70 -4.00
C THR A 78 -22.97 18.15 -2.98
N LYS A 79 -23.38 18.99 -2.03
CA LYS A 79 -24.46 18.74 -1.09
C LYS A 79 -25.23 20.04 -0.87
N ASP A 80 -26.51 20.07 -1.22
CA ASP A 80 -27.34 21.27 -1.16
C ASP A 80 -26.68 22.45 -1.91
N LYS A 81 -26.37 23.53 -1.21
CA LYS A 81 -25.65 24.70 -1.74
C LYS A 81 -24.12 24.64 -1.54
N LYS A 82 -23.62 23.57 -0.88
CA LYS A 82 -22.20 23.39 -0.64
C LYS A 82 -21.56 22.65 -1.80
N GLN A 83 -20.39 23.10 -2.19
CA GLN A 83 -19.57 22.48 -3.23
C GLN A 83 -18.11 22.45 -2.79
N ILE A 84 -17.47 21.29 -2.95
CA ILE A 84 -16.05 21.09 -2.67
C ILE A 84 -15.42 20.59 -3.96
N LYS A 85 -14.35 21.23 -4.39
CA LYS A 85 -13.56 20.80 -5.57
C LYS A 85 -12.26 20.19 -5.09
N MET A 86 -11.98 18.99 -5.57
CA MET A 86 -10.75 18.27 -5.32
C MET A 86 -9.99 18.10 -6.62
N PRO A 87 -8.84 18.75 -6.79
CA PRO A 87 -7.99 18.52 -7.96
C PRO A 87 -7.52 17.07 -8.01
N TYR A 88 -7.54 16.50 -9.20
CA TYR A 88 -7.05 15.15 -9.46
C TYR A 88 -6.24 15.10 -10.75
N GLU A 89 -5.22 14.27 -10.81
CA GLU A 89 -4.33 14.17 -11.96
C GLU A 89 -4.27 12.75 -12.49
N LEU A 90 -4.42 12.62 -13.80
CA LEU A 90 -4.02 11.44 -14.56
C LEU A 90 -2.69 11.73 -15.24
N LYS A 91 -1.65 10.99 -14.86
CA LYS A 91 -0.31 11.13 -15.42
C LYS A 91 -0.17 10.33 -16.71
N ALA A 92 0.77 10.70 -17.54
CA ALA A 92 1.25 9.84 -18.62
C ALA A 92 2.07 8.70 -18.02
N ARG A 93 1.88 7.49 -18.54
CA ARG A 93 2.76 6.35 -18.19
C ARG A 93 4.16 6.57 -18.72
N LYS A 94 5.18 6.12 -17.98
CA LYS A 94 6.56 6.09 -18.50
C LYS A 94 6.61 5.18 -19.73
N LYS A 95 7.48 5.51 -20.68
CA LYS A 95 7.77 4.66 -21.82
C LYS A 95 8.21 3.28 -21.30
N ASP A 96 7.64 2.23 -21.88
CA ASP A 96 7.94 0.84 -21.51
C ASP A 96 7.62 0.44 -20.07
N ALA A 97 6.77 1.20 -19.35
CA ALA A 97 6.34 0.88 -17.99
C ALA A 97 5.76 -0.55 -17.88
N CYS A 98 5.00 -1.00 -18.90
CA CYS A 98 4.44 -2.35 -18.93
C CYS A 98 5.46 -3.47 -19.18
N LYS A 99 6.71 -3.13 -19.51
CA LYS A 99 7.81 -4.07 -19.81
C LYS A 99 8.71 -4.35 -18.60
N ILE A 100 8.30 -3.95 -17.40
CA ILE A 100 9.03 -4.32 -16.19
C ILE A 100 9.14 -5.83 -16.13
N LYS A 101 10.36 -6.31 -16.08
CA LYS A 101 10.68 -7.73 -15.99
C LYS A 101 10.94 -8.08 -14.53
N GLY A 102 10.17 -9.01 -13.99
CA GLY A 102 10.31 -9.50 -12.62
C GLY A 102 11.66 -10.19 -12.38
N PHE A 103 11.85 -10.61 -11.15
CA PHE A 103 13.00 -11.45 -10.77
C PHE A 103 12.65 -12.94 -10.98
N ASP A 104 13.68 -13.77 -11.12
CA ASP A 104 13.54 -15.21 -11.34
C ASP A 104 14.57 -16.04 -10.55
N SER A 105 14.63 -17.34 -10.80
CA SER A 105 15.54 -18.27 -10.10
C SER A 105 17.03 -18.01 -10.34
N SER A 106 17.39 -17.14 -11.28
CA SER A 106 18.78 -16.72 -11.50
C SER A 106 19.21 -15.57 -10.59
N ASP A 107 18.24 -14.95 -9.88
CA ASP A 107 18.51 -13.82 -9.01
C ASP A 107 19.00 -14.26 -7.63
N VAL A 108 19.88 -13.45 -7.07
CA VAL A 108 20.34 -13.55 -5.67
C VAL A 108 19.70 -12.43 -4.88
N LEU A 109 18.71 -12.77 -4.06
CA LEU A 109 17.98 -11.81 -3.22
C LEU A 109 18.71 -11.58 -1.90
N TYR A 110 18.88 -10.32 -1.54
CA TYR A 110 19.44 -9.90 -0.26
C TYR A 110 18.39 -9.12 0.54
N LEU A 111 17.95 -9.70 1.65
CA LEU A 111 17.01 -9.06 2.57
C LEU A 111 17.72 -8.01 3.40
N ILE A 112 17.24 -6.78 3.36
CA ILE A 112 17.70 -5.66 4.17
C ILE A 112 16.56 -5.17 5.04
N MET A 113 16.81 -5.06 6.35
CA MET A 113 15.93 -4.34 7.27
C MET A 113 16.40 -2.87 7.34
N PRO A 114 15.69 -1.91 6.74
CA PRO A 114 16.17 -0.52 6.63
C PRO A 114 16.57 0.09 7.95
N ASP A 115 15.75 -0.08 8.99
CA ASP A 115 16.03 0.47 10.34
C ASP A 115 17.36 0.00 10.92
N ARG A 116 17.84 -1.18 10.51
CA ARG A 116 19.01 -1.86 11.11
C ARG A 116 20.26 -1.83 10.24
N PHE A 117 20.16 -1.39 9.01
CA PHE A 117 21.26 -1.47 8.04
C PHE A 117 22.25 -0.31 8.17
N ALA A 118 21.81 0.91 7.90
CA ALA A 118 22.65 2.10 7.98
C ALA A 118 21.80 3.37 8.11
N ASN A 119 22.25 4.30 8.95
CA ASN A 119 21.68 5.63 9.06
C ASN A 119 22.37 6.57 8.06
N GLY A 120 21.64 7.01 7.05
CA GLY A 120 22.15 7.92 6.03
C GLY A 120 21.73 9.37 6.25
N ASP A 121 20.66 9.59 7.02
CA ASP A 121 20.10 10.90 7.33
C ASP A 121 19.62 10.96 8.79
N PRO A 122 20.50 11.35 9.73
CA PRO A 122 20.12 11.44 11.15
C PRO A 122 18.99 12.42 11.45
N SER A 123 18.63 13.31 10.52
CA SER A 123 17.55 14.28 10.73
C SER A 123 16.16 13.63 10.78
N ASN A 124 16.00 12.42 10.24
CA ASN A 124 14.75 11.68 10.26
C ASN A 124 14.59 10.75 11.49
N ASP A 125 15.61 10.59 12.33
CA ASP A 125 15.60 9.63 13.44
C ASP A 125 14.51 9.90 14.48
N ASN A 126 14.30 11.17 14.81
CA ASN A 126 13.42 11.60 15.90
C ASN A 126 12.27 12.48 15.40
N LEU A 127 11.70 12.14 14.26
CA LEU A 127 10.52 12.82 13.73
C LEU A 127 9.34 12.66 14.68
N VAL A 128 8.55 13.74 14.81
CA VAL A 128 7.30 13.69 15.57
C VAL A 128 6.28 12.90 14.77
N MET A 129 5.86 11.77 15.35
CA MET A 129 4.80 10.90 14.82
C MET A 129 3.53 11.05 15.66
N LYS A 130 2.41 10.51 15.18
CA LYS A 130 1.15 10.48 15.95
C LYS A 130 1.25 9.59 17.18
N THR A 131 2.05 8.53 17.09
CA THR A 131 2.29 7.59 18.18
C THR A 131 3.67 7.82 18.79
N THR A 132 3.83 7.39 20.05
CA THR A 132 5.11 7.51 20.76
C THR A 132 6.07 6.42 20.33
N TYR A 133 7.28 6.79 19.99
CA TYR A 133 8.38 5.86 19.72
C TYR A 133 9.70 6.37 20.32
N LYS A 134 10.69 5.51 20.35
CA LYS A 134 12.05 5.78 20.83
C LYS A 134 13.06 5.27 19.82
N THR A 135 14.07 6.09 19.54
CA THR A 135 15.28 5.67 18.82
C THR A 135 16.36 5.35 19.85
N ASP A 136 16.75 4.09 19.93
CA ASP A 136 17.75 3.62 20.89
C ASP A 136 18.41 2.33 20.38
N ARG A 137 19.68 2.43 19.99
CA ARG A 137 20.44 1.29 19.46
C ARG A 137 20.75 0.20 20.49
N ASN A 138 20.61 0.50 21.76
CA ASN A 138 20.83 -0.47 22.84
C ASN A 138 19.57 -1.27 23.17
N ASP A 139 18.40 -0.83 22.69
CA ASP A 139 17.14 -1.52 22.85
C ASP A 139 16.79 -2.28 21.55
N PRO A 140 16.78 -3.63 21.54
CA PRO A 140 16.48 -4.40 20.34
C PRO A 140 15.06 -4.19 19.81
N SER A 141 14.16 -3.69 20.65
CA SER A 141 12.76 -3.43 20.28
C SER A 141 12.53 -2.00 19.78
N ALA A 142 13.49 -1.09 20.00
CA ALA A 142 13.39 0.29 19.53
C ALA A 142 13.84 0.44 18.07
N ARG A 143 13.53 1.58 17.47
CA ARG A 143 14.14 1.98 16.19
C ARG A 143 15.62 2.32 16.39
N HIS A 144 16.45 1.97 15.41
CA HIS A 144 17.89 2.21 15.41
C HIS A 144 18.32 3.33 14.47
N GLY A 145 17.40 3.88 13.68
CA GLY A 145 17.64 5.05 12.84
C GLY A 145 18.18 4.75 11.44
N GLY A 146 18.28 3.49 11.04
CA GLY A 146 18.57 3.14 9.65
C GLY A 146 17.48 3.62 8.70
N ASP A 147 17.82 3.95 7.45
CA ASP A 147 16.93 4.56 6.48
C ASP A 147 17.30 4.27 5.02
N LEU A 148 16.50 4.76 4.06
CA LEU A 148 16.72 4.58 2.64
C LEU A 148 18.02 5.26 2.17
N ALA A 149 18.34 6.42 2.73
CA ALA A 149 19.58 7.13 2.42
C ALA A 149 20.82 6.31 2.82
N GLY A 150 20.74 5.59 3.94
CA GLY A 150 21.80 4.68 4.38
C GLY A 150 22.01 3.51 3.43
N ILE A 151 20.94 2.93 2.91
CA ILE A 151 21.01 1.86 1.90
C ILE A 151 21.61 2.42 0.60
N GLU A 152 21.15 3.59 0.15
CA GLU A 152 21.65 4.26 -1.06
C GLU A 152 23.16 4.51 -1.00
N LYS A 153 23.69 4.93 0.14
CA LYS A 153 25.12 5.15 0.34
C LYS A 153 25.97 3.88 0.28
N HIS A 154 25.35 2.71 0.44
CA HIS A 154 26.05 1.41 0.47
C HIS A 154 25.71 0.50 -0.70
N LEU A 155 25.16 1.03 -1.80
CA LEU A 155 24.83 0.24 -2.98
C LEU A 155 26.06 -0.43 -3.62
N ASP A 156 27.22 0.23 -3.59
CA ASP A 156 28.47 -0.37 -4.08
C ASP A 156 28.85 -1.62 -3.28
N TYR A 157 28.73 -1.55 -1.95
CA TYR A 157 28.95 -2.70 -1.07
C TYR A 157 27.98 -3.85 -1.37
N ILE A 158 26.71 -3.55 -1.58
CA ILE A 158 25.68 -4.55 -1.88
C ILE A 158 25.95 -5.20 -3.24
N GLU A 159 26.33 -4.41 -4.25
CA GLU A 159 26.72 -4.91 -5.57
C GLU A 159 27.94 -5.84 -5.49
N ASP A 160 28.95 -5.46 -4.70
CA ASP A 160 30.19 -6.26 -4.53
C ASP A 160 29.95 -7.61 -3.85
N LEU A 161 28.87 -7.75 -3.09
CA LEU A 161 28.42 -9.05 -2.53
C LEU A 161 27.92 -10.02 -3.61
N GLY A 162 27.73 -9.59 -4.86
CA GLY A 162 27.15 -10.39 -5.93
C GLY A 162 25.62 -10.50 -5.88
N VAL A 163 24.96 -9.62 -5.16
CA VAL A 163 23.50 -9.52 -5.08
C VAL A 163 22.94 -9.01 -6.40
N THR A 164 21.83 -9.57 -6.86
CA THR A 164 21.14 -9.13 -8.08
C THR A 164 19.78 -8.49 -7.79
N ALA A 165 19.23 -8.69 -6.60
CA ALA A 165 17.98 -8.10 -6.17
C ALA A 165 18.01 -7.77 -4.67
N ILE A 166 17.51 -6.60 -4.32
CA ILE A 166 17.37 -6.15 -2.93
C ILE A 166 15.89 -6.31 -2.52
N TRP A 167 15.66 -7.03 -1.46
CA TRP A 167 14.37 -7.11 -0.79
C TRP A 167 14.44 -6.34 0.53
N LEU A 168 13.72 -5.23 0.63
CA LEU A 168 13.62 -4.45 1.87
C LEU A 168 12.45 -4.95 2.71
N ASN A 169 12.62 -5.02 4.04
CA ASN A 169 11.46 -5.04 4.93
C ASN A 169 10.52 -3.90 4.54
N PRO A 170 9.21 -3.99 4.87
CA PRO A 170 8.25 -2.99 4.44
C PRO A 170 8.70 -1.57 4.74
N VAL A 171 8.66 -0.71 3.71
CA VAL A 171 9.09 0.70 3.81
C VAL A 171 7.91 1.65 4.07
N LEU A 172 6.68 1.17 3.99
CA LEU A 172 5.49 1.97 4.22
C LEU A 172 5.34 2.39 5.68
N GLU A 173 4.60 3.47 5.91
CA GLU A 173 4.40 4.04 7.22
C GLU A 173 3.91 3.01 8.24
N ASN A 174 4.58 2.99 9.38
CA ASN A 174 4.28 2.19 10.57
C ASN A 174 4.23 3.10 11.79
N ASP A 175 3.26 4.02 11.82
CA ASP A 175 3.08 4.97 12.93
C ASP A 175 2.35 4.27 14.09
N MET A 176 3.05 3.31 14.68
CA MET A 176 2.57 2.42 15.73
C MET A 176 3.21 2.74 17.06
N GLN A 177 2.49 2.51 18.13
CA GLN A 177 3.02 2.59 19.49
C GLN A 177 4.32 1.76 19.60
N GLY A 178 5.39 2.38 20.12
CA GLY A 178 6.71 1.77 20.22
C GLY A 178 7.55 1.82 18.95
N GLY A 179 7.01 2.37 17.84
CA GLY A 179 7.76 2.69 16.62
C GLY A 179 7.75 1.65 15.50
N SER A 180 7.39 0.38 15.76
CA SER A 180 7.25 -0.69 14.76
C SER A 180 8.38 -0.73 13.71
N TYR A 181 9.62 -0.91 14.16
CA TYR A 181 10.83 -0.86 13.32
C TYR A 181 10.83 -1.87 12.18
N HIS A 182 10.13 -2.98 12.35
CA HIS A 182 10.10 -4.09 11.39
C HIS A 182 9.26 -3.80 10.13
N GLY A 183 8.29 -2.86 10.20
CA GLY A 183 7.49 -2.45 9.05
C GLY A 183 6.23 -3.28 8.77
N TYR A 184 5.89 -4.28 9.61
CA TYR A 184 4.77 -5.20 9.32
C TYR A 184 3.42 -4.79 9.92
N ALA A 185 3.28 -3.56 10.39
CA ALA A 185 2.03 -3.02 10.90
C ALA A 185 1.68 -1.69 10.20
N THR A 186 1.36 -1.78 8.93
CA THR A 186 1.15 -0.64 8.03
C THR A 186 0.05 0.29 8.52
N THR A 187 0.36 1.59 8.61
CA THR A 187 -0.61 2.64 8.97
C THR A 187 -0.94 3.58 7.82
N ASN A 188 -0.20 3.53 6.71
CA ASN A 188 -0.51 4.23 5.46
C ASN A 188 0.05 3.45 4.28
N TYR A 189 -0.82 3.00 3.37
CA TYR A 189 -0.44 2.18 2.21
C TYR A 189 0.15 2.98 1.04
N TYR A 190 0.06 4.31 1.05
CA TYR A 190 0.52 5.17 -0.04
C TYR A 190 1.68 6.09 0.34
N ARG A 191 2.27 5.88 1.50
CA ARG A 191 3.34 6.73 2.01
C ARG A 191 4.48 5.89 2.58
N VAL A 192 5.70 6.20 2.17
CA VAL A 192 6.91 5.70 2.83
C VAL A 192 6.95 6.26 4.26
N ASP A 193 7.39 5.43 5.21
CA ASP A 193 7.58 5.89 6.59
C ASP A 193 8.56 7.06 6.62
N PRO A 194 8.18 8.22 7.15
CA PRO A 194 9.03 9.41 7.10
C PRO A 194 10.37 9.25 7.84
N ARG A 195 10.47 8.26 8.73
CA ARG A 195 11.73 7.91 9.39
C ARG A 195 12.66 7.08 8.50
N PHE A 196 12.17 6.59 7.36
CA PHE A 196 12.98 6.00 6.30
C PHE A 196 13.27 6.98 5.17
N GLY A 197 12.42 7.97 4.96
CA GLY A 197 12.51 8.95 3.88
C GLY A 197 11.15 9.29 3.29
N THR A 198 11.16 9.77 2.05
CA THR A 198 9.95 10.14 1.29
C THR A 198 9.65 9.11 0.19
N ASN A 199 8.48 9.25 -0.45
CA ASN A 199 8.15 8.45 -1.63
C ASN A 199 9.19 8.68 -2.74
N GLU A 200 9.62 9.92 -2.93
CA GLU A 200 10.64 10.32 -3.90
C GLU A 200 12.01 9.71 -3.57
N ASP A 201 12.38 9.61 -2.30
CA ASP A 201 13.61 8.93 -1.86
C ASP A 201 13.59 7.44 -2.23
N TYR A 202 12.42 6.79 -2.11
CA TYR A 202 12.26 5.40 -2.51
C TYR A 202 12.42 5.21 -4.02
N VAL A 203 11.80 6.07 -4.82
CA VAL A 203 11.98 6.07 -6.28
C VAL A 203 13.45 6.26 -6.64
N ARG A 204 14.12 7.23 -6.01
CA ARG A 204 15.56 7.49 -6.26
C ARG A 204 16.43 6.30 -5.91
N LEU A 205 16.15 5.61 -4.80
CA LEU A 205 16.88 4.39 -4.43
C LEU A 205 16.70 3.31 -5.49
N ILE A 206 15.48 3.11 -5.99
CA ILE A 206 15.20 2.13 -7.06
C ILE A 206 15.94 2.50 -8.33
N ASP A 207 15.89 3.75 -8.77
CA ASP A 207 16.59 4.22 -9.96
C ASP A 207 18.11 4.00 -9.86
N LYS A 208 18.71 4.29 -8.70
CA LYS A 208 20.14 4.06 -8.47
C LYS A 208 20.49 2.57 -8.42
N THR A 209 19.62 1.76 -7.88
CA THR A 209 19.77 0.29 -7.85
C THR A 209 19.70 -0.27 -9.27
N HIS A 210 18.76 0.20 -10.08
CA HIS A 210 18.66 -0.15 -11.51
C HIS A 210 19.90 0.26 -12.30
N ALA A 211 20.47 1.42 -12.02
CA ALA A 211 21.70 1.89 -12.68
C ALA A 211 22.91 0.95 -12.46
N LYS A 212 22.87 0.14 -11.40
CA LYS A 212 23.85 -0.92 -11.11
C LYS A 212 23.47 -2.31 -11.66
N GLY A 213 22.37 -2.39 -12.41
CA GLY A 213 21.86 -3.64 -12.95
C GLY A 213 21.17 -4.55 -11.91
N MET A 214 20.88 -4.05 -10.72
CA MET A 214 20.15 -4.77 -9.67
C MET A 214 18.67 -4.43 -9.68
N ARG A 215 17.84 -5.31 -9.11
CA ARG A 215 16.40 -5.18 -8.96
C ARG A 215 16.02 -4.86 -7.52
N VAL A 216 14.79 -4.36 -7.35
CA VAL A 216 14.21 -4.11 -6.03
C VAL A 216 12.90 -4.85 -5.89
N VAL A 217 12.74 -5.56 -4.77
CA VAL A 217 11.51 -6.26 -4.37
C VAL A 217 10.87 -5.51 -3.22
N MET A 218 9.62 -5.12 -3.39
CA MET A 218 8.84 -4.43 -2.37
C MET A 218 8.09 -5.43 -1.49
N ASP A 219 8.23 -5.32 -0.18
CA ASP A 219 7.44 -6.10 0.77
C ASP A 219 6.10 -5.42 1.01
N MET A 220 5.01 -6.14 0.81
CA MET A 220 3.64 -5.67 1.02
C MET A 220 2.88 -6.58 1.96
N ILE A 221 2.01 -5.98 2.78
CA ILE A 221 1.18 -6.69 3.76
C ILE A 221 -0.28 -6.39 3.48
N PHE A 222 -1.01 -7.34 2.88
CA PHE A 222 -2.44 -7.19 2.58
C PHE A 222 -3.35 -8.02 3.48
N ASN A 223 -2.76 -8.91 4.30
CA ASN A 223 -3.50 -9.68 5.28
C ASN A 223 -4.10 -8.80 6.39
N HIS A 224 -3.34 -7.82 6.84
CA HIS A 224 -3.69 -6.96 7.98
C HIS A 224 -3.13 -5.56 7.81
N CYS A 225 -3.58 -4.63 8.62
CA CYS A 225 -2.92 -3.34 8.83
C CYS A 225 -2.46 -3.20 10.28
N GLY A 226 -1.86 -2.07 10.64
CA GLY A 226 -1.57 -1.76 12.03
C GLY A 226 -2.81 -1.26 12.77
N SER A 227 -2.91 -1.55 14.08
CA SER A 227 -4.04 -1.09 14.91
C SER A 227 -4.12 0.43 15.07
N ASP A 228 -3.04 1.16 14.76
CA ASP A 228 -3.05 2.63 14.73
C ASP A 228 -3.38 3.24 13.36
N HIS A 229 -3.68 2.39 12.37
CA HIS A 229 -4.21 2.85 11.08
C HIS A 229 -5.52 3.62 11.27
N ILE A 230 -5.74 4.66 10.44
CA ILE A 230 -6.98 5.46 10.51
C ILE A 230 -8.25 4.62 10.39
N TRP A 231 -8.21 3.50 9.66
CA TRP A 231 -9.33 2.58 9.53
C TRP A 231 -9.76 1.90 10.84
N MET A 232 -8.88 1.85 11.85
CA MET A 232 -9.25 1.35 13.18
C MET A 232 -9.77 2.46 14.10
N LYS A 233 -9.47 3.72 13.78
CA LYS A 233 -9.94 4.90 14.54
C LYS A 233 -11.27 5.44 14.00
N ASP A 234 -11.48 5.28 12.70
CA ASP A 234 -12.71 5.61 11.98
C ASP A 234 -12.95 4.48 10.98
N VAL A 235 -13.64 3.44 11.42
CA VAL A 235 -13.83 2.20 10.65
C VAL A 235 -14.72 2.48 9.45
N PRO A 236 -14.26 2.19 8.22
CA PRO A 236 -15.04 2.49 7.02
C PRO A 236 -16.40 1.78 6.97
N SER A 237 -16.42 0.47 7.27
CA SER A 237 -17.63 -0.34 7.42
C SER A 237 -17.36 -1.53 8.34
N LYS A 238 -18.41 -2.12 8.92
CA LYS A 238 -18.29 -3.24 9.86
C LYS A 238 -17.56 -4.44 9.27
N ASP A 239 -17.73 -4.66 7.98
CA ASP A 239 -17.11 -5.77 7.23
C ASP A 239 -15.78 -5.41 6.57
N TRP A 240 -15.17 -4.28 6.94
CA TRP A 240 -13.81 -3.92 6.51
C TRP A 240 -12.75 -4.83 7.10
N PHE A 241 -13.01 -5.29 8.32
CA PHE A 241 -12.16 -6.21 9.07
C PHE A 241 -12.90 -7.50 9.44
N ASN A 242 -12.17 -8.59 9.58
CA ASN A 242 -12.67 -9.80 10.20
C ASN A 242 -12.57 -9.70 11.72
N ASN A 243 -13.53 -10.27 12.45
CA ASN A 243 -13.55 -10.32 13.92
C ASN A 243 -13.34 -8.96 14.60
N LEU A 244 -13.96 -7.90 14.07
CA LEU A 244 -13.79 -6.55 14.57
C LEU A 244 -14.34 -6.37 16.00
N ASP A 245 -15.44 -7.06 16.32
CA ASP A 245 -16.10 -6.94 17.63
C ASP A 245 -15.34 -7.62 18.75
N LYS A 246 -14.59 -8.67 18.43
CA LYS A 246 -13.82 -9.45 19.38
C LYS A 246 -12.59 -10.06 18.73
N TYR A 247 -11.44 -9.74 19.28
CA TYR A 247 -10.18 -10.35 18.86
C TYR A 247 -10.24 -11.89 18.90
N VAL A 248 -9.91 -12.48 17.76
CA VAL A 248 -9.75 -13.92 17.59
C VAL A 248 -8.41 -14.14 16.90
N GLU A 249 -7.48 -14.79 17.58
CA GLU A 249 -6.18 -15.12 17.01
C GLU A 249 -6.30 -16.18 15.92
N THR A 250 -5.54 -16.03 14.84
CA THR A 250 -5.45 -17.06 13.81
C THR A 250 -4.93 -18.37 14.40
N SER A 251 -5.40 -19.49 13.87
CA SER A 251 -4.90 -20.81 14.28
C SER A 251 -3.45 -21.07 13.85
N HIS A 252 -2.92 -20.29 12.90
CA HIS A 252 -1.62 -20.53 12.25
C HIS A 252 -1.47 -21.88 11.55
N VAL A 253 -2.56 -22.63 11.39
CA VAL A 253 -2.59 -23.96 10.74
C VAL A 253 -2.67 -23.76 9.23
N LYS A 254 -1.52 -23.49 8.60
CA LYS A 254 -1.42 -23.19 7.15
C LYS A 254 -1.82 -24.34 6.26
N GLU A 255 -1.82 -25.55 6.78
CA GLU A 255 -2.19 -26.78 6.07
C GLU A 255 -3.62 -26.71 5.50
N VAL A 256 -4.53 -26.00 6.15
CA VAL A 256 -5.90 -25.81 5.67
C VAL A 256 -5.96 -25.11 4.30
N TYR A 257 -4.94 -24.35 3.94
CA TYR A 257 -4.85 -23.68 2.65
C TYR A 257 -4.68 -24.65 1.48
N PHE A 258 -4.03 -25.77 1.72
CA PHE A 258 -3.71 -26.78 0.72
C PHE A 258 -4.58 -28.05 0.82
N ASP A 259 -5.31 -28.21 1.92
CA ASP A 259 -6.14 -29.40 2.17
C ASP A 259 -7.55 -29.18 1.60
N PRO A 260 -7.94 -29.87 0.50
CA PRO A 260 -9.27 -29.75 -0.07
C PRO A 260 -10.39 -30.27 0.83
N TYR A 261 -10.04 -30.97 1.91
CA TYR A 261 -10.98 -31.51 2.90
C TYR A 261 -10.98 -30.73 4.21
N ALA A 262 -10.23 -29.63 4.28
CA ALA A 262 -10.26 -28.77 5.46
C ALA A 262 -11.69 -28.33 5.78
N SER A 263 -12.06 -28.34 7.06
CA SER A 263 -13.36 -27.83 7.47
C SER A 263 -13.46 -26.32 7.25
N GLU A 264 -14.66 -25.84 6.98
CA GLU A 264 -14.94 -24.41 6.88
C GLU A 264 -14.55 -23.67 8.18
N TYR A 265 -14.80 -24.29 9.32
CA TYR A 265 -14.43 -23.76 10.63
C TYR A 265 -12.92 -23.56 10.76
N ASP A 266 -12.11 -24.56 10.41
CA ASP A 266 -10.65 -24.48 10.51
C ASP A 266 -10.09 -23.49 9.52
N THR A 267 -10.60 -23.48 8.28
CA THR A 267 -10.21 -22.51 7.25
C THR A 267 -10.51 -21.09 7.70
N LYS A 268 -11.71 -20.84 8.20
CA LYS A 268 -12.12 -19.52 8.68
C LYS A 268 -11.28 -19.05 9.87
N ARG A 269 -10.97 -19.96 10.81
CA ARG A 269 -10.14 -19.62 11.96
C ARG A 269 -8.71 -19.26 11.57
N MET A 270 -8.18 -19.88 10.52
CA MET A 270 -6.86 -19.56 9.97
C MET A 270 -6.89 -18.20 9.24
N VAL A 271 -7.86 -18.03 8.32
CA VAL A 271 -7.88 -16.91 7.34
C VAL A 271 -8.49 -15.64 7.95
N ASP A 272 -9.49 -15.75 8.82
CA ASP A 272 -10.15 -14.57 9.40
C ASP A 272 -9.57 -14.17 10.76
N GLY A 273 -8.73 -15.01 11.36
CA GLY A 273 -8.06 -14.70 12.63
C GLY A 273 -7.00 -13.61 12.49
N TRP A 274 -6.85 -12.79 13.51
CA TRP A 274 -5.80 -11.77 13.57
C TRP A 274 -4.46 -12.42 13.89
N PHE A 275 -3.41 -11.87 13.30
CA PHE A 275 -2.05 -12.36 13.55
C PHE A 275 -1.62 -12.11 15.00
N VAL A 276 -1.82 -10.89 15.46
CA VAL A 276 -1.66 -10.42 16.84
C VAL A 276 -2.65 -9.27 17.10
N PRO A 277 -2.91 -8.87 18.35
CA PRO A 277 -3.86 -7.78 18.65
C PRO A 277 -3.56 -6.44 17.97
N SER A 278 -2.29 -6.17 17.68
CA SER A 278 -1.87 -4.93 16.99
C SER A 278 -1.94 -5.00 15.46
N MET A 279 -2.38 -6.12 14.90
CA MET A 279 -2.46 -6.37 13.45
C MET A 279 -3.88 -6.86 13.08
N PRO A 280 -4.88 -5.94 13.03
CA PRO A 280 -6.25 -6.28 12.68
C PRO A 280 -6.35 -6.84 11.26
N ASP A 281 -7.09 -7.93 11.13
CA ASP A 281 -7.22 -8.71 9.91
C ASP A 281 -8.17 -8.04 8.93
N LEU A 282 -7.71 -7.77 7.71
CA LEU A 282 -8.50 -7.16 6.65
C LEU A 282 -9.42 -8.19 5.99
N ASN A 283 -10.67 -7.82 5.75
CA ASN A 283 -11.62 -8.66 5.04
C ASN A 283 -11.52 -8.44 3.52
N GLN A 284 -10.67 -9.21 2.85
CA GLN A 284 -10.49 -9.13 1.41
C GLN A 284 -11.70 -9.67 0.60
N ARG A 285 -12.66 -10.32 1.22
CA ARG A 285 -13.94 -10.71 0.60
C ARG A 285 -14.86 -9.51 0.41
N ASN A 286 -14.65 -8.41 1.14
CA ASN A 286 -15.25 -7.13 0.80
C ASN A 286 -14.59 -6.62 -0.51
N PRO A 287 -15.36 -6.46 -1.61
CA PRO A 287 -14.80 -6.11 -2.90
C PRO A 287 -14.14 -4.74 -2.93
N HIS A 288 -14.53 -3.84 -2.05
CA HIS A 288 -13.92 -2.51 -1.93
C HIS A 288 -12.55 -2.58 -1.28
N VAL A 289 -12.37 -3.43 -0.27
CA VAL A 289 -11.07 -3.73 0.35
C VAL A 289 -10.14 -4.38 -0.66
N ALA A 290 -10.61 -5.42 -1.37
CA ALA A 290 -9.83 -6.10 -2.39
C ALA A 290 -9.35 -5.15 -3.48
N THR A 291 -10.25 -4.32 -4.01
CA THR A 291 -9.91 -3.33 -5.05
C THR A 291 -8.87 -2.32 -4.55
N TYR A 292 -9.04 -1.80 -3.32
CA TYR A 292 -8.08 -0.87 -2.71
C TYR A 292 -6.67 -1.48 -2.65
N LEU A 293 -6.55 -2.70 -2.15
CA LEU A 293 -5.26 -3.38 -1.98
C LEU A 293 -4.61 -3.73 -3.33
N ILE A 294 -5.38 -4.26 -4.28
CA ILE A 294 -4.89 -4.58 -5.63
C ILE A 294 -4.38 -3.31 -6.32
N GLN A 295 -5.17 -2.25 -6.28
CA GLN A 295 -4.82 -0.96 -6.88
C GLN A 295 -3.59 -0.33 -6.23
N ASN A 296 -3.39 -0.54 -4.94
CA ASN A 296 -2.19 -0.10 -4.21
C ASN A 296 -0.91 -0.73 -4.76
N SER A 297 -0.90 -2.03 -5.06
CA SER A 297 0.26 -2.68 -5.68
C SER A 297 0.57 -2.11 -7.05
N ILE A 298 -0.44 -1.93 -7.89
CA ILE A 298 -0.27 -1.38 -9.24
C ILE A 298 0.25 0.06 -9.17
N TRP A 299 -0.25 0.84 -8.21
CA TRP A 299 0.22 2.21 -7.99
C TRP A 299 1.72 2.25 -7.66
N TRP A 300 2.18 1.39 -6.74
CA TRP A 300 3.60 1.34 -6.37
C TRP A 300 4.49 0.85 -7.51
N ILE A 301 4.05 -0.14 -8.29
CA ILE A 301 4.80 -0.61 -9.45
C ILE A 301 4.94 0.51 -10.49
N GLU A 302 3.84 1.14 -10.86
CA GLU A 302 3.83 2.21 -11.87
C GLU A 302 4.59 3.46 -11.41
N TYR A 303 4.42 3.84 -10.15
CA TYR A 303 5.05 5.01 -9.56
C TYR A 303 6.56 4.85 -9.36
N SER A 304 7.00 3.71 -8.84
CA SER A 304 8.37 3.52 -8.39
C SER A 304 9.24 2.70 -9.35
N GLY A 305 8.63 1.89 -10.22
CA GLY A 305 9.37 0.97 -11.08
C GLY A 305 9.93 -0.25 -10.34
N VAL A 306 9.42 -0.57 -9.16
CA VAL A 306 9.84 -1.75 -8.39
C VAL A 306 9.63 -3.03 -9.20
N ASP A 307 10.59 -3.96 -9.13
CA ASP A 307 10.69 -5.11 -10.03
C ASP A 307 9.97 -6.36 -9.54
N GLY A 308 9.57 -6.39 -8.31
CA GLY A 308 8.89 -7.52 -7.72
C GLY A 308 8.21 -7.16 -6.41
N ILE A 309 7.28 -8.01 -6.00
CA ILE A 309 6.57 -7.88 -4.72
C ILE A 309 6.72 -9.18 -3.94
N ARG A 310 7.11 -9.05 -2.69
CA ARG A 310 6.97 -10.11 -1.69
C ARG A 310 5.71 -9.83 -0.88
N GLN A 311 4.69 -10.66 -1.04
CA GLN A 311 3.46 -10.54 -0.26
C GLN A 311 3.60 -11.28 1.06
N ASP A 312 3.60 -10.52 2.15
CA ASP A 312 3.69 -11.07 3.50
C ASP A 312 2.46 -11.90 3.84
N THR A 313 2.65 -12.97 4.62
CA THR A 313 1.58 -13.82 5.14
C THR A 313 0.55 -14.24 4.08
N TYR A 314 1.01 -14.52 2.86
CA TYR A 314 0.16 -14.86 1.71
C TYR A 314 -0.91 -15.92 2.02
N PRO A 315 -0.61 -17.04 2.72
CA PRO A 315 -1.62 -18.07 3.03
C PRO A 315 -2.66 -17.68 4.09
N TYR A 316 -2.48 -16.55 4.76
CA TYR A 316 -3.41 -16.06 5.78
C TYR A 316 -4.54 -15.19 5.21
N ALA A 317 -4.34 -14.63 4.03
CA ALA A 317 -5.33 -13.78 3.36
C ALA A 317 -6.32 -14.63 2.53
N ASP A 318 -7.40 -13.99 2.07
CA ASP A 318 -8.37 -14.65 1.21
C ASP A 318 -7.74 -15.15 -0.10
N TYR A 319 -7.92 -16.43 -0.40
CA TYR A 319 -7.33 -17.09 -1.56
C TYR A 319 -7.74 -16.42 -2.88
N LYS A 320 -9.05 -16.18 -3.04
CA LYS A 320 -9.57 -15.59 -4.28
C LYS A 320 -8.98 -14.21 -4.52
N MET A 321 -8.92 -13.38 -3.49
CA MET A 321 -8.33 -12.04 -3.61
C MET A 321 -6.86 -12.11 -4.03
N MET A 322 -6.08 -13.07 -3.51
CA MET A 322 -4.68 -13.24 -3.90
C MET A 322 -4.54 -13.67 -5.36
N VAL A 323 -5.43 -14.51 -5.88
CA VAL A 323 -5.49 -14.87 -7.31
C VAL A 323 -5.84 -13.63 -8.15
N ASP A 324 -6.84 -12.88 -7.74
CA ASP A 324 -7.27 -11.66 -8.45
C ASP A 324 -6.15 -10.61 -8.45
N TRP A 325 -5.41 -10.48 -7.36
CA TRP A 325 -4.24 -9.62 -7.23
C TRP A 325 -3.12 -10.01 -8.21
N CYS A 326 -2.75 -11.28 -8.27
CA CYS A 326 -1.75 -11.76 -9.24
C CYS A 326 -2.21 -11.48 -10.68
N ASN A 327 -3.46 -11.81 -11.01
CA ASN A 327 -4.00 -11.60 -12.36
C ASN A 327 -4.04 -10.11 -12.75
N ALA A 328 -4.37 -9.23 -11.82
CA ALA A 328 -4.39 -7.79 -12.05
C ALA A 328 -2.99 -7.24 -12.36
N ILE A 329 -1.97 -7.71 -11.64
CA ILE A 329 -0.58 -7.34 -11.88
C ILE A 329 -0.13 -7.85 -13.25
N TYR A 330 -0.36 -9.13 -13.58
CA TYR A 330 0.03 -9.69 -14.86
C TYR A 330 -0.71 -9.07 -16.05
N ARG A 331 -1.92 -8.57 -15.85
CA ARG A 331 -2.64 -7.81 -16.89
C ARG A 331 -1.89 -6.54 -17.28
N GLU A 332 -1.39 -5.80 -16.30
CA GLU A 332 -0.66 -4.54 -16.53
C GLU A 332 0.81 -4.78 -16.91
N TYR A 333 1.43 -5.78 -16.28
CA TYR A 333 2.86 -6.09 -16.38
C TYR A 333 3.07 -7.59 -16.70
N PRO A 334 2.93 -8.00 -17.97
CA PRO A 334 2.92 -9.42 -18.32
C PRO A 334 4.18 -10.21 -17.96
N ASP A 335 5.30 -9.53 -17.83
CA ASP A 335 6.63 -10.12 -17.55
C ASP A 335 7.04 -9.98 -16.07
N TYR A 336 6.13 -9.56 -15.23
CA TYR A 336 6.39 -9.30 -13.81
C TYR A 336 6.66 -10.55 -13.00
#